data_5678c8b96cef4096fad025a18d33b81c
#
_entry.id   5678c8b96cef4096fad025a18d33b81c
#
_cell.length_a   1.000
_cell.length_b   1.000
_cell.length_c   1.000
_cell.angle_alpha   90.00
_cell.angle_beta   90.00
_cell.angle_gamma   90.00
#
_symmetry.space_group_name_H-M   'P 1'
#
loop_
_entity.id
_entity.type
_entity.pdbx_description
1 polymer ?
#
loop_
_entity_poly.entity_id
_entity_poly.type
_entity_poly.pdbx_seq_one_letter_code
_entity_poly.pdbx_strand_id
1 'polypeptide(L)'
;YLKAINVILNIVLNEQNQVIQGGHDIKQLCQTSKSLILKYKNRNKNETTDQMWTAIKVIENFIENIYEKTNDMTFARYPMDKNKNGHFYIQTLDNSVIDMELLEKQMVIVYKMLEFIYQTPELEQELNLESI
;
A
#
# COMPACT_ATOMS: atom_id res chain seq x y z
N TYR A 1 -2.57 -1.69 6.15
CA TYR A 1 -3.26 -0.50 5.62
C TYR A 1 -3.87 -0.71 4.24
N LEU A 2 -3.16 -1.29 3.26
CA LEU A 2 -3.69 -1.43 1.90
C LEU A 2 -5.02 -2.17 1.86
N LYS A 3 -5.18 -3.24 2.62
CA LYS A 3 -6.46 -3.94 2.71
C LYS A 3 -7.55 -3.05 3.31
N ALA A 4 -7.23 -2.31 4.35
CA ALA A 4 -8.18 -1.40 4.99
C ALA A 4 -8.59 -0.26 4.06
N ILE A 5 -7.63 0.30 3.32
CA ILE A 5 -7.89 1.33 2.31
C ILE A 5 -8.84 0.79 1.24
N ASN A 6 -8.61 -0.42 0.75
CA ASN A 6 -9.47 -1.02 -0.27
C ASN A 6 -10.89 -1.23 0.25
N VAL A 7 -11.03 -1.66 1.50
CA VAL A 7 -12.35 -1.84 2.12
C VAL A 7 -13.08 -0.49 2.23
N ILE A 8 -12.45 0.52 2.79
CA ILE A 8 -13.11 1.80 3.02
C ILE A 8 -13.46 2.50 1.69
N LEU A 9 -12.60 2.42 0.70
CA LEU A 9 -12.87 3.01 -0.61
C LEU A 9 -14.00 2.27 -1.33
N ASN A 10 -14.08 0.95 -1.23
CA ASN A 10 -15.21 0.20 -1.76
C ASN A 10 -16.53 0.63 -1.13
N ILE A 11 -16.54 0.86 0.19
CA ILE A 11 -17.73 1.33 0.90
C ILE A 11 -18.13 2.73 0.41
N VAL A 12 -17.19 3.66 0.41
CA VAL A 12 -17.45 5.06 0.04
C VAL A 12 -17.87 5.19 -1.41
N LEU A 13 -17.28 4.41 -2.31
CA LEU A 13 -17.61 4.41 -3.73
C LEU A 13 -18.82 3.55 -4.06
N ASN A 14 -19.34 2.80 -3.09
CA ASN A 14 -20.42 1.84 -3.29
C ASN A 14 -20.07 0.77 -4.35
N GLU A 15 -18.81 0.36 -4.41
CA GLU A 15 -18.29 -0.63 -5.35
C GLU A 15 -18.35 -2.03 -4.72
N GLN A 16 -19.56 -2.58 -4.61
CA GLN A 16 -19.78 -3.85 -3.89
C GLN A 16 -19.25 -5.09 -4.62
N ASN A 17 -18.92 -4.95 -5.90
CA ASN A 17 -18.54 -6.11 -6.74
C ASN A 17 -17.03 -6.30 -6.84
N GLN A 18 -16.21 -5.42 -6.27
CA GLN A 18 -14.76 -5.61 -6.29
C GLN A 18 -14.35 -6.47 -5.11
N VAL A 19 -14.15 -7.74 -5.38
CA VAL A 19 -13.57 -8.66 -4.41
C VAL A 19 -12.15 -8.18 -4.11
N ILE A 20 -11.85 -7.99 -2.83
CA ILE A 20 -10.49 -7.68 -2.40
C ILE A 20 -9.67 -8.96 -2.55
N GLN A 21 -9.06 -9.09 -3.72
CA GLN A 21 -8.17 -10.20 -4.03
C GLN A 21 -6.75 -9.83 -3.65
N GLY A 22 -5.88 -10.82 -3.61
CA GLY A 22 -4.47 -10.61 -3.44
C GLY A 22 -3.89 -11.14 -2.15
N GLY A 23 -4.70 -11.54 -1.17
CA GLY A 23 -4.21 -12.15 0.07
C GLY A 23 -3.06 -11.35 0.70
N HIS A 24 -1.82 -11.83 0.54
CA HIS A 24 -0.61 -11.16 1.00
C HIS A 24 0.23 -10.54 -0.13
N ASP A 25 -0.27 -10.51 -1.35
CA ASP A 25 0.40 -9.88 -2.48
C ASP A 25 0.26 -8.36 -2.38
N ILE A 26 1.27 -7.72 -1.81
CA ILE A 26 1.29 -6.29 -1.56
C ILE A 26 1.23 -5.49 -2.88
N LYS A 27 1.90 -5.98 -3.91
CA LYS A 27 1.90 -5.32 -5.22
C LYS A 27 0.50 -5.29 -5.81
N GLN A 28 -0.22 -6.41 -5.76
CA GLN A 28 -1.60 -6.48 -6.25
C GLN A 28 -2.54 -5.63 -5.39
N LEU A 29 -2.38 -5.64 -4.07
CA LEU A 29 -3.16 -4.80 -3.17
C LEU A 29 -2.95 -3.31 -3.48
N CYS A 30 -1.71 -2.91 -3.75
CA CYS A 30 -1.39 -1.54 -4.12
C CYS A 30 -2.02 -1.13 -5.46
N GLN A 31 -2.02 -2.02 -6.45
CA GLN A 31 -2.67 -1.78 -7.73
C GLN A 31 -4.18 -1.57 -7.56
N THR A 32 -4.81 -2.37 -6.73
CA THR A 32 -6.23 -2.22 -6.40
C THR A 32 -6.49 -0.88 -5.71
N SER A 33 -5.67 -0.52 -4.72
CA SER A 33 -5.76 0.77 -4.03
C SER A 33 -5.64 1.93 -5.01
N LYS A 34 -4.67 1.86 -5.91
CA LYS A 34 -4.43 2.91 -6.92
C LYS A 34 -5.66 3.10 -7.81
N SER A 35 -6.25 2.01 -8.28
CA SER A 35 -7.46 2.05 -9.11
C SER A 35 -8.63 2.68 -8.37
N LEU A 36 -8.84 2.31 -7.10
CA LEU A 36 -9.93 2.86 -6.28
C LEU A 36 -9.70 4.33 -5.95
N ILE A 37 -8.46 4.74 -5.67
CA ILE A 37 -8.12 6.14 -5.41
C ILE A 37 -8.38 6.98 -6.65
N LEU A 38 -8.08 6.47 -7.85
CA LEU A 38 -8.37 7.18 -9.08
C LEU A 38 -9.88 7.44 -9.25
N LYS A 39 -10.71 6.42 -8.99
CA LYS A 39 -12.17 6.57 -9.01
C LYS A 39 -12.65 7.59 -7.99
N TYR A 40 -12.09 7.53 -6.78
CA TYR A 40 -12.43 8.46 -5.71
C TYR A 40 -12.04 9.90 -6.06
N LYS A 41 -10.84 10.08 -6.62
CA LYS A 41 -10.36 11.38 -7.11
C LYS A 41 -11.26 11.95 -8.20
N ASN A 42 -11.69 11.13 -9.16
CA ASN A 42 -12.55 11.58 -10.25
C ASN A 42 -13.93 12.01 -9.75
N ARG A 43 -14.40 11.39 -8.69
CA ARG A 43 -15.67 11.76 -8.04
C ARG A 43 -15.55 13.01 -7.18
N ASN A 44 -14.42 13.18 -6.49
CA ASN A 44 -14.18 14.24 -5.52
C ASN A 44 -12.90 15.00 -5.86
N LYS A 45 -12.95 15.83 -6.90
CA LYS A 45 -11.77 16.58 -7.37
C LYS A 45 -11.46 17.73 -6.43
N ASN A 46 -10.40 17.58 -5.64
CA ASN A 46 -9.90 18.62 -4.74
C ASN A 46 -8.41 18.38 -4.45
N GLU A 47 -7.81 19.30 -3.69
CA GLU A 47 -6.40 19.21 -3.32
C GLU A 47 -6.09 17.94 -2.53
N THR A 48 -6.98 17.54 -1.62
CA THR A 48 -6.80 16.35 -0.79
C THR A 48 -6.73 15.09 -1.63
N THR A 49 -7.63 14.92 -2.60
CA THR A 49 -7.61 13.75 -3.49
C THR A 49 -6.42 13.75 -4.44
N ASP A 50 -5.94 14.92 -4.85
CA ASP A 50 -4.69 15.03 -5.60
C ASP A 50 -3.50 14.57 -4.76
N GLN A 51 -3.47 14.92 -3.49
CA GLN A 51 -2.44 14.46 -2.54
C GLN A 51 -2.51 12.95 -2.32
N MET A 52 -3.71 12.37 -2.22
CA MET A 52 -3.89 10.92 -2.13
C MET A 52 -3.32 10.20 -3.35
N TRP A 53 -3.58 10.74 -4.54
CA TRP A 53 -3.06 10.18 -5.79
C TRP A 53 -1.53 10.23 -5.83
N THR A 54 -0.94 11.36 -5.45
CA THR A 54 0.52 11.48 -5.35
C THR A 54 1.09 10.50 -4.33
N ALA A 55 0.47 10.36 -3.18
CA ALA A 55 0.91 9.47 -2.12
C ALA A 55 0.89 8.00 -2.57
N ILE A 56 -0.16 7.53 -3.24
CA ILE A 56 -0.21 6.13 -3.68
C ILE A 56 0.84 5.83 -4.75
N LYS A 57 1.18 6.79 -5.59
CA LYS A 57 2.25 6.61 -6.57
C LYS A 57 3.62 6.50 -5.91
N VAL A 58 3.88 7.25 -4.85
CA VAL A 58 5.11 7.14 -4.07
C VAL A 58 5.18 5.77 -3.39
N ILE A 59 4.09 5.30 -2.81
CA ILE A 59 3.99 3.97 -2.20
C ILE A 59 4.24 2.88 -3.24
N GLU A 60 3.66 3.00 -4.42
CA GLU A 60 3.87 2.05 -5.52
C GLU A 60 5.35 1.96 -5.90
N ASN A 61 6.02 3.09 -6.06
CA ASN A 61 7.45 3.13 -6.36
C ASN A 61 8.29 2.46 -5.26
N PHE A 62 7.95 2.70 -4.01
CA PHE A 62 8.62 2.06 -2.88
C PHE A 62 8.47 0.54 -2.94
N ILE A 63 7.26 0.05 -3.20
CA ILE A 63 6.98 -1.38 -3.31
C ILE A 63 7.74 -1.99 -4.49
N GLU A 64 7.74 -1.34 -5.64
CA GLU A 64 8.46 -1.82 -6.82
C GLU A 64 9.96 -1.91 -6.59
N ASN A 65 10.55 -0.93 -5.91
CA ASN A 65 11.97 -0.96 -5.57
C ASN A 65 12.32 -2.16 -4.67
N ILE A 66 11.43 -2.55 -3.77
CA ILE A 66 11.62 -3.75 -2.95
C ILE A 66 11.50 -5.00 -3.81
N TYR A 67 10.52 -5.06 -4.71
CA TYR A 67 10.31 -6.23 -5.59
C TYR A 67 11.43 -6.41 -6.60
N GLU A 68 12.13 -5.36 -7.01
CA GLU A 68 13.33 -5.48 -7.84
C GLU A 68 14.45 -6.25 -7.15
N LYS A 69 14.50 -6.19 -5.83
CA LYS A 69 15.53 -6.86 -5.03
C LYS A 69 15.11 -8.24 -4.54
N THR A 70 13.79 -8.51 -4.52
CA THR A 70 13.24 -9.78 -4.06
C THR A 70 12.06 -10.17 -4.94
N ASN A 71 11.70 -11.46 -4.94
CA ASN A 71 10.54 -11.93 -5.69
C ASN A 71 9.21 -11.66 -4.96
N ASP A 72 9.27 -11.49 -3.64
CA ASP A 72 8.10 -11.19 -2.82
C ASP A 72 8.53 -10.63 -1.47
N MET A 73 7.55 -10.27 -0.63
CA MET A 73 7.80 -9.69 0.69
C MET A 73 7.93 -10.73 1.80
N THR A 74 7.88 -12.02 1.49
CA THR A 74 7.99 -13.05 2.52
C THR A 74 9.39 -13.12 3.10
N PHE A 75 10.41 -12.61 2.41
CA PHE A 75 11.77 -12.55 2.93
C PHE A 75 11.86 -11.82 4.27
N ALA A 76 10.98 -10.85 4.49
CA ALA A 76 10.96 -10.07 5.74
C ALA A 76 10.34 -10.83 6.91
N ARG A 77 9.59 -11.90 6.63
CA ARG A 77 8.89 -12.70 7.65
C ARG A 77 9.56 -14.03 7.93
N TYR A 78 10.20 -14.61 6.92
CA TYR A 78 10.78 -15.95 6.99
C TYR A 78 12.21 -15.93 6.46
N PRO A 79 13.18 -16.55 7.16
CA PRO A 79 14.57 -16.61 6.69
C PRO A 79 14.76 -17.52 5.49
N MET A 80 13.80 -18.41 5.22
CA MET A 80 13.83 -19.35 4.10
C MET A 80 12.48 -19.33 3.36
N ASP A 81 12.53 -19.59 2.04
CA ASP A 81 11.32 -19.81 1.27
C ASP A 81 10.75 -21.23 1.52
N LYS A 82 9.65 -21.55 0.82
CA LYS A 82 8.98 -22.87 0.96
C LYS A 82 9.87 -24.05 0.55
N ASN A 83 10.88 -23.82 -0.28
CA ASN A 83 11.83 -24.81 -0.75
C ASN A 83 13.10 -24.88 0.12
N LYS A 84 13.10 -24.23 1.27
CA LYS A 84 14.22 -24.12 2.22
C LYS A 84 15.45 -23.39 1.65
N ASN A 85 15.27 -22.59 0.62
CA ASN A 85 16.30 -21.68 0.12
C ASN A 85 16.31 -20.41 0.98
N GLY A 86 17.50 -19.89 1.28
CA GLY A 86 17.61 -18.63 1.99
C GLY A 86 17.00 -17.48 1.17
N HIS A 87 16.33 -16.57 1.84
CA HIS A 87 15.85 -15.37 1.19
C HIS A 87 16.99 -14.45 0.79
N PHE A 88 16.74 -13.57 -0.15
CA PHE A 88 17.70 -12.68 -0.75
C PHE A 88 18.60 -11.97 0.28
N TYR A 89 18.03 -11.42 1.33
CA TYR A 89 18.81 -10.65 2.31
C TYR A 89 19.84 -11.49 3.06
N ILE A 90 19.62 -12.79 3.19
CA ILE A 90 20.57 -13.72 3.82
C ILE A 90 21.69 -14.10 2.84
N GLN A 91 21.32 -14.35 1.59
CA GLN A 91 22.26 -14.83 0.57
C GLN A 91 23.15 -13.72 0.01
N THR A 92 22.67 -12.48 0.04
CA THR A 92 23.34 -11.34 -0.61
C THR A 92 23.82 -10.27 0.35
N LEU A 93 23.93 -10.60 1.64
CA LEU A 93 24.45 -9.67 2.65
C LEU A 93 25.82 -9.08 2.28
N ASP A 94 26.65 -9.86 1.58
CA ASP A 94 27.97 -9.40 1.15
C ASP A 94 27.93 -8.46 -0.06
N ASN A 95 26.82 -8.47 -0.83
CA ASN A 95 26.69 -7.75 -2.09
C ASN A 95 25.71 -6.58 -2.07
N SER A 96 24.86 -6.51 -1.04
CA SER A 96 23.89 -5.42 -0.92
C SER A 96 24.03 -4.75 0.43
N VAL A 97 24.61 -3.55 0.43
CA VAL A 97 24.53 -2.69 1.60
C VAL A 97 23.11 -2.14 1.64
N ILE A 98 22.27 -2.76 2.46
CA ILE A 98 20.96 -2.16 2.78
C ILE A 98 21.23 -1.10 3.82
N ASP A 99 21.03 0.16 3.44
CA ASP A 99 21.08 1.25 4.38
C ASP A 99 19.82 1.17 5.25
N MET A 100 19.94 0.54 6.40
CA MET A 100 18.83 0.30 7.33
C MET A 100 18.26 1.62 7.85
N GLU A 101 19.10 2.63 8.04
CA GLU A 101 18.65 3.93 8.49
C GLU A 101 17.78 4.62 7.43
N LEU A 102 18.20 4.56 6.16
CA LEU A 102 17.41 5.09 5.06
C LEU A 102 16.10 4.34 4.90
N LEU A 103 16.15 3.01 4.99
CA LEU A 103 14.94 2.17 4.91
C LEU A 103 13.94 2.53 6.01
N GLU A 104 14.42 2.70 7.24
CA GLU A 104 13.56 3.12 8.36
C GLU A 104 12.89 4.46 8.07
N LYS A 105 13.63 5.45 7.58
CA LYS A 105 13.07 6.75 7.22
C LYS A 105 12.02 6.64 6.13
N GLN A 106 12.26 5.82 5.11
CA GLN A 106 11.31 5.58 4.03
C GLN A 106 10.05 4.88 4.54
N MET A 107 10.19 3.92 5.43
CA MET A 107 9.05 3.22 6.03
C MET A 107 8.16 4.15 6.86
N VAL A 108 8.76 5.10 7.59
CA VAL A 108 7.99 6.09 8.35
C VAL A 108 7.17 6.98 7.40
N ILE A 109 7.78 7.42 6.30
CA ILE A 109 7.08 8.23 5.30
C ILE A 109 5.93 7.45 4.68
N VAL A 110 6.17 6.22 4.27
CA VAL A 110 5.14 5.34 3.68
C VAL A 110 4.00 5.11 4.66
N TYR A 111 4.32 4.85 5.93
CA TYR A 111 3.30 4.67 6.97
C TYR A 111 2.40 5.90 7.09
N LYS A 112 2.99 7.10 7.14
CA LYS A 112 2.22 8.34 7.24
C LYS A 112 1.33 8.57 6.01
N MET A 113 1.83 8.22 4.83
CA MET A 113 1.06 8.30 3.59
C MET A 113 -0.13 7.34 3.59
N LEU A 114 0.09 6.10 4.04
CA LEU A 114 -0.97 5.10 4.14
C LEU A 114 -2.05 5.54 5.14
N GLU A 115 -1.64 6.08 6.27
CA GLU A 115 -2.55 6.61 7.28
C GLU A 115 -3.40 7.75 6.73
N PHE A 116 -2.77 8.68 6.02
CA PHE A 116 -3.47 9.79 5.38
C PHE A 116 -4.51 9.30 4.36
N ILE A 117 -4.12 8.35 3.49
CA ILE A 117 -5.02 7.79 2.48
C ILE A 117 -6.21 7.08 3.13
N TYR A 118 -5.99 6.37 4.23
CA TYR A 118 -7.05 5.68 4.94
C TYR A 118 -8.00 6.64 5.64
N GLN A 119 -7.47 7.66 6.31
CA GLN A 119 -8.28 8.58 7.13
C GLN A 119 -9.22 9.45 6.30
N THR A 120 -8.85 9.82 5.09
CA THR A 120 -9.64 10.72 4.26
C THR A 120 -11.02 10.14 3.92
N PRO A 121 -11.14 8.93 3.34
CA PRO A 121 -12.46 8.34 3.08
C PRO A 121 -13.17 7.89 4.36
N GLU A 122 -12.44 7.55 5.41
CA GLU A 122 -13.03 7.22 6.71
C GLU A 122 -13.80 8.40 7.28
N LEU A 123 -13.23 9.60 7.25
CA LEU A 123 -13.89 10.82 7.67
C LEU A 123 -15.15 11.12 6.84
N GLU A 124 -15.08 10.92 5.53
CA GLU A 124 -16.23 11.08 4.66
C GLU A 124 -17.37 10.14 5.07
N GLN A 125 -17.03 8.88 5.37
CA GLN A 125 -18.01 7.89 5.81
C GLN A 125 -18.66 8.29 7.13
N GLU A 126 -17.90 8.79 8.09
CA GLU A 126 -18.41 9.27 9.37
C GLU A 126 -19.34 10.46 9.19
N LEU A 127 -18.96 11.43 8.36
CA LEU A 127 -19.79 12.61 8.06
C LEU A 127 -21.10 12.22 7.40
N ASN A 128 -21.08 11.24 6.50
CA ASN A 128 -22.29 10.74 5.84
C ASN A 128 -23.24 10.08 6.84
N LEU A 129 -22.71 9.37 7.84
CA LEU A 129 -23.51 8.76 8.89
C LEU A 129 -24.12 9.81 9.82
N GLU A 130 -23.40 10.90 10.12
CA GLU A 130 -23.90 11.99 10.96
C GLU A 130 -24.97 12.80 10.27
N SER A 131 -24.99 12.87 8.94
CA SER A 131 -25.96 13.66 8.18
C SER A 131 -27.31 12.95 8.00
N ILE A 132 -27.42 11.73 8.46
CA ILE A 132 -28.68 10.97 8.48
C ILE A 132 -29.43 11.26 9.78
#